data_b6e31fe7ed6b62a3c35b83b6629bf426
#
_entry.id   b6e31fe7ed6b62a3c35b83b6629bf426
#
_cell.length_a   1.000
_cell.length_b   1.000
_cell.length_c   1.000
_cell.angle_alpha   90.00
_cell.angle_beta   90.00
_cell.angle_gamma   90.00
#
_symmetry.space_group_name_H-M   'P 1'
#
loop_
_entity.id
_entity.type
_entity.pdbx_description
1 polymer ?
#
loop_
_entity_poly.entity_id
_entity_poly.type
_entity_poly.pdbx_seq_one_letter_code
_entity_poly.pdbx_strand_id
1 'polypeptide(L)'
;MANLLRSFGAKPFLTDCNTLYSGRRSNAVEHLQSAMENGFNPISAQCQVIIADGVKGTDYREIPIDGEYCPTPKIGTAIADADIIISMNHFKGHEQTGFGGALKNLGMGCASVGGKLELHASSQPKIDTGNSIGC
;
A
#
# COMPACT_ATOMS: atom_id res chain seq x y z
N MET A 1 -2.94 -16.02 -13.48
CA MET A 1 -1.71 -15.22 -13.47
C MET A 1 -0.57 -15.95 -12.73
N ALA A 2 -0.70 -16.32 -11.44
CA ALA A 2 0.39 -16.96 -10.68
C ALA A 2 1.01 -18.20 -11.36
N ASN A 3 0.18 -19.10 -11.91
CA ASN A 3 0.67 -20.27 -12.61
C ASN A 3 1.46 -19.93 -13.89
N LEU A 4 1.04 -18.90 -14.62
CA LEU A 4 1.78 -18.40 -15.78
C LEU A 4 3.16 -17.87 -15.36
N LEU A 5 3.23 -17.11 -14.28
CA LEU A 5 4.50 -16.60 -13.77
C LEU A 5 5.44 -17.74 -13.33
N ARG A 6 4.89 -18.78 -12.69
CA ARG A 6 5.69 -19.97 -12.33
C ARG A 6 6.23 -20.71 -13.53
N SER A 7 5.49 -20.77 -14.65
CA SER A 7 6.00 -21.42 -15.87
C SER A 7 7.21 -20.71 -16.47
N PHE A 8 7.44 -19.45 -16.09
CA PHE A 8 8.67 -18.69 -16.40
C PHE A 8 9.74 -18.76 -15.29
N GLY A 9 9.55 -19.60 -14.27
CA GLY A 9 10.50 -19.76 -13.17
C GLY A 9 10.36 -18.75 -12.03
N ALA A 10 9.35 -17.88 -12.06
CA ALA A 10 9.12 -16.90 -10.99
C ALA A 10 8.53 -17.54 -9.72
N LYS A 11 8.71 -16.88 -8.59
CA LYS A 11 8.11 -17.20 -7.28
C LYS A 11 7.09 -16.12 -6.91
N PRO A 12 5.88 -16.13 -7.48
CA PRO A 12 4.90 -15.06 -7.26
C PRO A 12 4.30 -15.11 -5.87
N PHE A 13 3.99 -13.93 -5.34
CA PHE A 13 3.11 -13.73 -4.20
C PHE A 13 2.17 -12.55 -4.47
N LEU A 14 1.01 -12.53 -3.81
CA LEU A 14 0.11 -11.39 -3.77
C LEU A 14 0.51 -10.48 -2.61
N THR A 15 0.41 -9.18 -2.80
CA THR A 15 0.76 -8.23 -1.76
C THR A 15 -0.07 -6.96 -1.83
N ASP A 16 -0.18 -6.31 -0.68
CA ASP A 16 -0.67 -4.95 -0.47
C ASP A 16 -0.07 -4.43 0.84
N CYS A 17 -0.15 -3.13 1.09
CA CYS A 17 0.18 -2.53 2.38
C CYS A 17 -1.10 -2.22 3.18
N ASN A 18 -0.98 -2.15 4.51
CA ASN A 18 -2.07 -1.77 5.39
C ASN A 18 -2.62 -0.38 5.04
N THR A 19 -3.89 -0.12 5.41
CA THR A 19 -4.54 1.16 5.13
C THR A 19 -4.43 2.13 6.31
N LEU A 20 -4.54 3.44 6.02
CA LEU A 20 -4.62 4.49 7.05
C LEU A 20 -5.93 4.49 7.82
N TYR A 21 -6.99 4.01 7.18
CA TYR A 21 -8.34 4.12 7.73
C TYR A 21 -8.64 2.98 8.69
N SER A 22 -9.45 3.26 9.70
CA SER A 22 -10.03 2.22 10.56
C SER A 22 -10.83 1.23 9.72
N GLY A 23 -10.74 -0.05 10.06
CA GLY A 23 -11.43 -1.13 9.35
C GLY A 23 -10.53 -2.34 9.21
N ARG A 24 -11.02 -3.32 8.47
CA ARG A 24 -10.44 -4.68 8.38
C ARG A 24 -9.08 -4.78 7.66
N ARG A 25 -8.47 -3.66 7.27
CA ARG A 25 -7.15 -3.62 6.63
C ARG A 25 -6.17 -2.68 7.32
N SER A 26 -6.44 -2.33 8.58
CA SER A 26 -5.56 -1.45 9.37
C SER A 26 -4.37 -2.17 10.01
N ASN A 27 -4.38 -3.49 10.00
CA ASN A 27 -3.29 -4.35 10.46
C ASN A 27 -3.24 -5.64 9.63
N ALA A 28 -2.08 -6.30 9.58
CA ALA A 28 -1.89 -7.46 8.70
C ALA A 28 -2.78 -8.65 9.04
N VAL A 29 -3.18 -8.85 10.30
CA VAL A 29 -3.99 -10.00 10.70
C VAL A 29 -5.39 -9.89 10.09
N GLU A 30 -6.06 -8.76 10.31
CA GLU A 30 -7.38 -8.50 9.75
C GLU A 30 -7.33 -8.31 8.23
N HIS A 31 -6.24 -7.74 7.72
CA HIS A 31 -6.03 -7.56 6.28
C HIS A 31 -5.93 -8.90 5.55
N LEU A 32 -5.14 -9.85 6.06
CA LEU A 32 -5.07 -11.21 5.52
C LEU A 32 -6.41 -11.94 5.63
N GLN A 33 -7.13 -11.79 6.74
CA GLN A 33 -8.46 -12.34 6.90
C GLN A 33 -9.44 -11.78 5.84
N SER A 34 -9.41 -10.45 5.65
CA SER A 34 -10.21 -9.79 4.63
C SER A 34 -9.85 -10.26 3.21
N ALA A 35 -8.55 -10.41 2.92
CA ALA A 35 -8.09 -10.93 1.64
C ALA A 35 -8.62 -12.36 1.41
N MET A 36 -8.51 -13.23 2.41
CA MET A 36 -8.95 -14.61 2.33
C MET A 36 -10.46 -14.73 2.07
N GLU A 37 -11.29 -13.95 2.75
CA GLU A 37 -12.74 -13.91 2.57
C GLU A 37 -13.16 -13.42 1.18
N ASN A 38 -12.32 -12.59 0.54
CA ASN A 38 -12.52 -12.12 -0.82
C ASN A 38 -11.83 -13.00 -1.90
N GLY A 39 -11.38 -14.19 -1.54
CA GLY A 39 -10.79 -15.16 -2.46
C GLY A 39 -9.30 -14.97 -2.75
N PHE A 40 -8.64 -14.00 -2.12
CA PHE A 40 -7.18 -13.81 -2.21
C PHE A 40 -6.48 -14.65 -1.14
N ASN A 41 -6.30 -15.92 -1.42
CA ASN A 41 -5.67 -16.88 -0.51
C ASN A 41 -4.81 -17.88 -1.30
N PRO A 42 -3.92 -18.63 -0.64
CA PRO A 42 -3.00 -19.54 -1.32
C PRO A 42 -3.66 -20.63 -2.16
N ILE A 43 -4.88 -21.02 -1.82
CA ILE A 43 -5.61 -22.08 -2.53
C ILE A 43 -6.18 -21.54 -3.85
N SER A 44 -6.95 -20.45 -3.79
CA SER A 44 -7.61 -19.87 -4.97
C SER A 44 -6.64 -19.10 -5.87
N ALA A 45 -5.73 -18.32 -5.29
CA ALA A 45 -4.73 -17.54 -6.02
C ALA A 45 -3.53 -18.37 -6.48
N GLN A 46 -3.34 -19.58 -5.93
CA GLN A 46 -2.20 -20.44 -6.19
C GLN A 46 -0.84 -19.79 -5.86
N CYS A 47 -0.80 -18.84 -4.93
CA CYS A 47 0.43 -18.22 -4.42
C CYS A 47 0.19 -17.63 -3.03
N GLN A 48 1.25 -17.39 -2.28
CA GLN A 48 1.17 -16.81 -0.94
C GLN A 48 0.65 -15.38 -0.97
N VAL A 49 0.10 -14.92 0.15
CA VAL A 49 -0.29 -13.52 0.37
C VAL A 49 0.59 -12.96 1.49
N ILE A 50 1.24 -11.84 1.22
CA ILE A 50 2.14 -11.16 2.17
C ILE A 50 1.70 -9.71 2.30
N ILE A 51 1.49 -9.23 3.52
CA ILE A 51 1.26 -7.81 3.77
C ILE A 51 2.62 -7.13 3.87
N ALA A 52 2.88 -6.22 2.91
CA ALA A 52 4.23 -5.76 2.62
C ALA A 52 4.86 -4.87 3.68
N ASP A 53 4.05 -4.19 4.49
CA ASP A 53 4.49 -3.25 5.52
C ASP A 53 4.37 -3.79 6.95
N GLY A 54 4.33 -5.13 7.09
CA GLY A 54 4.31 -5.81 8.38
C GLY A 54 2.99 -5.71 9.13
N VAL A 55 3.00 -6.15 10.41
CA VAL A 55 1.75 -6.27 11.20
C VAL A 55 1.05 -4.94 11.40
N LYS A 56 1.79 -3.87 11.65
CA LYS A 56 1.24 -2.54 11.99
C LYS A 56 1.46 -1.48 10.91
N GLY A 57 1.93 -1.86 9.74
CA GLY A 57 2.23 -0.90 8.67
C GLY A 57 3.51 -0.07 8.88
N THR A 58 4.42 -0.57 9.71
CA THR A 58 5.65 0.13 10.10
C THR A 58 6.91 -0.47 9.49
N ASP A 59 6.79 -1.56 8.74
CA ASP A 59 7.91 -2.22 8.08
C ASP A 59 8.05 -1.69 6.65
N TYR A 60 9.00 -0.78 6.43
CA TYR A 60 9.20 -0.13 5.14
C TYR A 60 10.67 0.18 4.88
N ARG A 61 10.99 0.44 3.62
CA ARG A 61 12.24 1.05 3.18
C ARG A 61 11.99 2.44 2.63
N GLU A 62 12.85 3.38 2.98
CA GLU A 62 12.93 4.69 2.36
C GLU A 62 13.74 4.57 1.07
N ILE A 63 13.14 4.92 -0.04
CA ILE A 63 13.76 4.82 -1.37
C ILE A 63 13.95 6.22 -1.93
N PRO A 64 15.18 6.78 -1.92
CA PRO A 64 15.42 8.10 -2.48
C PRO A 64 15.10 8.14 -3.98
N ILE A 65 14.31 9.12 -4.38
CA ILE A 65 13.96 9.40 -5.78
C ILE A 65 14.10 10.90 -6.05
N ASP A 66 14.24 11.26 -7.32
CA ASP A 66 14.19 12.66 -7.76
C ASP A 66 12.73 13.10 -7.92
N GLY A 67 12.05 13.25 -6.78
CA GLY A 67 10.63 13.57 -6.70
C GLY A 67 10.38 14.91 -6.04
N GLU A 68 9.60 15.78 -6.66
CA GLU A 68 9.27 17.12 -6.15
C GLU A 68 8.51 17.08 -4.82
N TYR A 69 7.53 16.17 -4.69
CA TYR A 69 6.62 16.15 -3.55
C TYR A 69 6.93 15.06 -2.51
N CYS A 70 7.66 14.02 -2.90
CA CYS A 70 7.99 12.90 -2.03
C CYS A 70 9.38 12.36 -2.39
N PRO A 71 10.47 12.99 -1.93
CA PRO A 71 11.83 12.62 -2.31
C PRO A 71 12.28 11.27 -1.73
N THR A 72 11.66 10.81 -0.66
CA THR A 72 11.98 9.55 0.03
C THR A 72 10.72 8.76 0.39
N PRO A 73 10.00 8.21 -0.59
CA PRO A 73 8.80 7.42 -0.33
C PRO A 73 9.10 6.19 0.54
N LYS A 74 8.20 5.92 1.48
CA LYS A 74 8.26 4.78 2.41
C LYS A 74 7.49 3.60 1.82
N ILE A 75 8.20 2.71 1.17
CA ILE A 75 7.64 1.53 0.47
C ILE A 75 7.68 0.31 1.39
N GLY A 76 6.58 -0.44 1.45
CA GLY A 76 6.51 -1.67 2.23
C GLY A 76 7.63 -2.65 1.86
N THR A 77 8.31 -3.21 2.87
CA THR A 77 9.55 -3.97 2.69
C THR A 77 9.41 -5.13 1.71
N ALA A 78 8.32 -5.91 1.77
CA ALA A 78 8.15 -7.03 0.85
C ALA A 78 7.97 -6.59 -0.62
N ILE A 79 7.46 -5.38 -0.87
CA ILE A 79 7.39 -4.79 -2.21
C ILE A 79 8.77 -4.30 -2.64
N ALA A 80 9.50 -3.65 -1.76
CA ALA A 80 10.84 -3.15 -2.04
C ALA A 80 11.87 -4.27 -2.29
N ASP A 81 11.61 -5.47 -1.75
CA ASP A 81 12.44 -6.67 -1.94
C ASP A 81 12.05 -7.49 -3.18
N ALA A 82 10.95 -7.19 -3.83
CA ALA A 82 10.50 -7.91 -5.02
C ALA A 82 11.32 -7.49 -6.24
N ASP A 83 11.78 -8.47 -7.03
CA ASP A 83 12.52 -8.21 -8.28
C ASP A 83 11.63 -7.57 -9.34
N ILE A 84 10.34 -7.93 -9.38
CA ILE A 84 9.36 -7.46 -10.38
C ILE A 84 8.02 -7.24 -9.71
N ILE A 85 7.38 -6.12 -10.01
CA ILE A 85 6.03 -5.79 -9.57
C ILE A 85 5.08 -5.87 -10.78
N ILE A 86 4.00 -6.63 -10.63
CA ILE A 86 2.91 -6.69 -11.61
C ILE A 86 1.66 -6.10 -10.95
N SER A 87 1.24 -4.93 -11.41
CA SER A 87 0.06 -4.25 -10.90
C SER A 87 -1.19 -4.69 -11.68
N MET A 88 -2.06 -5.45 -11.01
CA MET A 88 -3.37 -5.85 -11.57
C MET A 88 -4.43 -4.87 -11.10
N ASN A 89 -5.03 -4.13 -12.02
CA ASN A 89 -5.83 -2.97 -11.68
C ASN A 89 -7.26 -3.06 -12.21
N HIS A 90 -8.18 -2.55 -11.40
CA HIS A 90 -9.52 -2.21 -11.82
C HIS A 90 -9.58 -0.72 -12.14
N PHE A 91 -9.88 -0.39 -13.41
CA PHE A 91 -10.06 1.00 -13.83
C PHE A 91 -11.44 1.50 -13.39
N LYS A 92 -11.47 2.61 -12.68
CA LYS A 92 -12.73 3.21 -12.17
C LYS A 92 -12.62 4.72 -11.98
N GLY A 93 -13.76 5.40 -11.89
CA GLY A 93 -13.82 6.80 -11.48
C GLY A 93 -13.33 7.03 -10.05
N HIS A 94 -12.78 8.20 -9.79
CA HIS A 94 -12.31 8.63 -8.48
C HIS A 94 -12.59 10.12 -8.27
N GLU A 95 -13.18 10.46 -7.12
CA GLU A 95 -13.67 11.83 -6.83
C GLU A 95 -12.57 12.90 -6.80
N GLN A 96 -11.37 12.57 -6.32
CA GLN A 96 -10.27 13.54 -6.21
C GLN A 96 -9.32 13.53 -7.42
N THR A 97 -9.10 12.37 -8.05
CA THR A 97 -8.13 12.22 -9.13
C THR A 97 -8.76 12.03 -10.50
N GLY A 98 -10.08 12.13 -10.62
CA GLY A 98 -10.85 11.86 -11.82
C GLY A 98 -11.00 10.37 -12.11
N PHE A 99 -9.91 9.60 -12.09
CA PHE A 99 -9.94 8.14 -12.19
C PHE A 99 -8.86 7.47 -11.34
N GLY A 100 -9.05 6.18 -11.03
CA GLY A 100 -8.08 5.31 -10.38
C GLY A 100 -7.73 4.14 -11.31
N GLY A 101 -6.47 3.77 -11.33
CA GLY A 101 -5.92 2.66 -12.12
C GLY A 101 -4.51 2.33 -11.64
N ALA A 102 -3.61 1.95 -12.54
CA ALA A 102 -2.27 1.47 -12.20
C ALA A 102 -1.47 2.46 -11.34
N LEU A 103 -1.38 3.72 -11.74
CA LEU A 103 -0.59 4.72 -11.01
C LEU A 103 -1.09 4.92 -9.59
N LYS A 104 -2.42 5.04 -9.40
CA LYS A 104 -3.00 5.20 -8.06
C LYS A 104 -2.83 3.95 -7.22
N ASN A 105 -3.02 2.76 -7.80
CA ASN A 105 -2.83 1.51 -7.08
C ASN A 105 -1.39 1.31 -6.63
N LEU A 106 -0.41 1.60 -7.48
CA LEU A 106 1.01 1.53 -7.10
C LEU A 106 1.36 2.62 -6.08
N GLY A 107 0.99 3.88 -6.33
CA GLY A 107 1.32 4.98 -5.44
C GLY A 107 0.79 4.81 -4.02
N MET A 108 -0.46 4.36 -3.87
CA MET A 108 -1.05 4.14 -2.55
C MET A 108 -0.83 2.73 -2.02
N GLY A 109 -0.89 1.71 -2.87
CA GLY A 109 -0.77 0.32 -2.47
C GLY A 109 0.64 -0.07 -2.03
N CYS A 110 1.67 0.47 -2.65
CA CYS A 110 3.06 0.18 -2.29
C CYS A 110 3.55 0.96 -1.06
N ALA A 111 2.92 2.09 -0.74
CA ALA A 111 3.31 2.90 0.40
C ALA A 111 2.90 2.22 1.72
N SER A 112 3.79 2.19 2.71
CA SER A 112 3.48 1.80 4.08
C SER A 112 2.43 2.75 4.70
N VAL A 113 1.91 2.43 5.89
CA VAL A 113 0.99 3.32 6.61
C VAL A 113 1.59 4.72 6.78
N GLY A 114 2.87 4.81 7.21
CA GLY A 114 3.58 6.09 7.31
C GLY A 114 3.76 6.81 5.98
N GLY A 115 4.06 6.06 4.91
CA GLY A 115 4.17 6.62 3.56
C GLY A 115 2.83 7.13 3.02
N LYS A 116 1.74 6.40 3.26
CA LYS A 116 0.38 6.87 2.92
C LYS A 116 0.03 8.17 3.65
N LEU A 117 0.41 8.28 4.93
CA LEU A 117 0.18 9.49 5.72
C LEU A 117 0.93 10.69 5.10
N GLU A 118 2.18 10.54 4.74
CA GLU A 118 2.97 11.58 4.09
C GLU A 118 2.35 12.04 2.75
N LEU A 119 1.92 11.09 1.92
CA LEU A 119 1.27 11.38 0.65
C LEU A 119 -0.08 12.12 0.80
N HIS A 120 -0.73 12.02 1.95
CA HIS A 120 -1.99 12.72 2.26
C HIS A 120 -1.80 13.99 3.07
N ALA A 121 -0.61 14.24 3.62
CA ALA A 121 -0.32 15.37 4.51
C ALA A 121 -0.06 16.68 3.76
N SER A 122 -0.78 16.95 2.68
CA SER A 122 -0.67 18.20 1.91
C SER A 122 -1.16 19.44 2.67
N SER A 123 -1.88 19.27 3.76
CA SER A 123 -2.35 20.36 4.63
C SER A 123 -1.80 20.18 6.05
N GLN A 124 -0.98 21.11 6.49
CA GLN A 124 -0.57 21.19 7.90
C GLN A 124 -1.50 22.19 8.60
N PRO A 125 -2.29 21.77 9.61
CA PRO A 125 -3.03 22.72 10.43
C PRO A 125 -2.04 23.62 11.17
N LYS A 126 -2.18 24.93 10.99
CA LYS A 126 -1.45 25.94 11.80
C LYS A 126 -2.32 26.28 12.99
N ILE A 127 -1.80 26.01 14.18
CA ILE A 127 -2.42 26.45 15.43
C ILE A 127 -1.89 27.85 15.71
N ASP A 128 -2.77 28.84 15.72
CA ASP A 128 -2.45 30.16 16.23
C ASP A 128 -2.46 30.11 17.76
N THR A 129 -1.28 29.99 18.34
CA THR A 129 -1.08 29.91 19.79
C THR A 129 -1.57 31.16 20.54
N GLY A 130 -1.73 32.30 19.85
CA GLY A 130 -2.28 33.52 20.43
C GLY A 130 -3.80 33.46 20.64
N ASN A 131 -4.49 32.61 19.88
CA ASN A 131 -5.94 32.42 19.92
C ASN A 131 -6.36 31.06 20.46
N SER A 132 -5.41 30.17 20.77
CA SER A 132 -5.68 28.83 21.29
C SER A 132 -5.83 28.87 22.81
N ILE A 133 -6.93 28.36 23.32
CA ILE A 133 -7.18 28.22 24.76
C ILE A 133 -6.63 26.89 25.35
N GLY A 134 -5.92 26.09 24.55
CA GLY A 134 -5.19 24.90 25.01
C GLY A 134 -6.05 23.73 25.49
N CYS A 135 -7.29 23.58 24.98
CA CYS A 135 -8.13 22.41 25.25
C CYS A 135 -8.07 21.37 24.14
#